data_ead92e68de774fa42753f53e7bd0f4a2
#
_entry.id   ead92e68de774fa42753f53e7bd0f4a2
#
_cell.length_a   1.000
_cell.length_b   1.000
_cell.length_c   1.000
_cell.angle_alpha   90.00
_cell.angle_beta   90.00
_cell.angle_gamma   90.00
#
_symmetry.space_group_name_H-M   'P 1'
#
loop_
_entity.id
_entity.type
_entity.pdbx_description
1 polymer ?
#
loop_
_entity_poly.entity_id
_entity_poly.type
_entity_poly.pdbx_seq_one_letter_code
_entity_poly.pdbx_strand_id
1 'polypeptide(L)'
;MTLSATKIAEVVNGTVEGNPDVEVSTVSKIEDATSDSLCFLSNKKYGHYLQTTSAGIVLLDDSITNVPEGLTVIRCSHPYVAFCTILIQYFDYKEPHTDIHPTAVIEPSATIGKGCHIGPNVYIGERVALGDNVKVYANACIYEDSTIGENTSIRSNTSIYYQSEIGKNCLIHSGTVIGSDGFGHAPLPDGTYIKIPQIGNVVIGDRVEIGSNTSIDRANMGSTIIGNGCRLDNLVQIAHGVELGENCIVAGGVCIAGSAKIGANCVFAGQSGVVGHVT
;
A
#
# COMPACT_ATOMS: atom_id res chain seq x y z
N MET A 1 9.53 10.05 -21.35
CA MET A 1 9.56 11.39 -20.73
C MET A 1 10.99 11.63 -20.29
N THR A 2 11.58 12.79 -20.64
CA THR A 2 12.95 13.15 -20.24
C THR A 2 12.92 14.19 -19.13
N LEU A 3 13.85 14.10 -18.19
CA LEU A 3 14.02 15.03 -17.07
C LEU A 3 15.46 15.53 -17.04
N SER A 4 15.66 16.85 -17.03
CA SER A 4 16.99 17.43 -16.86
C SER A 4 17.45 17.38 -15.39
N ALA A 5 18.77 17.43 -15.18
CA ALA A 5 19.35 17.50 -13.84
C ALA A 5 18.80 18.69 -13.04
N THR A 6 18.65 19.84 -13.70
CA THR A 6 18.02 21.03 -13.10
C THR A 6 16.60 20.72 -12.61
N LYS A 7 15.77 20.08 -13.44
CA LYS A 7 14.38 19.77 -13.08
C LYS A 7 14.28 18.77 -11.92
N ILE A 8 15.13 17.76 -11.91
CA ILE A 8 15.21 16.78 -10.80
C ILE A 8 15.63 17.49 -9.51
N ALA A 9 16.66 18.33 -9.55
CA ALA A 9 17.14 19.07 -8.39
C ALA A 9 16.04 19.97 -7.78
N GLU A 10 15.26 20.66 -8.60
CA GLU A 10 14.10 21.45 -8.14
C GLU A 10 13.09 20.57 -7.36
N VAL A 11 12.74 19.40 -7.89
CA VAL A 11 11.74 18.51 -7.30
C VAL A 11 12.20 17.94 -5.95
N VAL A 12 13.50 17.64 -5.84
CA VAL A 12 14.05 17.02 -4.61
C VAL A 12 14.70 18.02 -3.65
N ASN A 13 14.62 19.33 -3.92
CA ASN A 13 15.30 20.39 -3.20
C ASN A 13 16.82 20.13 -3.07
N GLY A 14 17.42 19.70 -4.18
CA GLY A 14 18.84 19.35 -4.26
C GLY A 14 19.65 20.38 -5.03
N THR A 15 20.98 20.20 -5.04
CA THR A 15 21.93 21.05 -5.78
C THR A 15 22.64 20.20 -6.83
N VAL A 16 22.70 20.71 -8.08
CA VAL A 16 23.40 20.04 -9.18
C VAL A 16 24.92 20.32 -9.06
N GLU A 17 25.72 19.25 -9.11
CA GLU A 17 27.17 19.30 -9.34
C GLU A 17 27.45 18.61 -10.69
N GLY A 18 28.13 19.27 -11.60
CA GLY A 18 28.37 18.80 -12.97
C GLY A 18 27.54 19.56 -14.00
N ASN A 19 27.07 18.87 -15.04
CA ASN A 19 26.32 19.48 -16.14
C ASN A 19 24.83 19.56 -15.81
N PRO A 20 24.23 20.77 -15.65
CA PRO A 20 22.81 20.94 -15.32
C PRO A 20 21.85 20.55 -16.44
N ASP A 21 22.35 20.44 -17.67
CA ASP A 21 21.55 20.15 -18.86
C ASP A 21 21.53 18.65 -19.22
N VAL A 22 22.18 17.79 -18.42
CA VAL A 22 22.08 16.34 -18.62
C VAL A 22 20.63 15.91 -18.45
N GLU A 23 20.15 15.14 -19.43
CA GLU A 23 18.79 14.60 -19.44
C GLU A 23 18.80 13.09 -19.22
N VAL A 24 17.82 12.60 -18.47
CA VAL A 24 17.58 11.17 -18.23
C VAL A 24 16.14 10.82 -18.55
N SER A 25 15.92 9.61 -19.02
CA SER A 25 14.60 9.10 -19.41
C SER A 25 14.19 7.84 -18.66
N THR A 26 15.15 7.21 -17.97
CA THR A 26 14.97 5.96 -17.25
C THR A 26 15.51 6.04 -15.82
N VAL A 27 15.22 5.03 -15.05
CA VAL A 27 15.78 4.79 -13.71
C VAL A 27 16.40 3.41 -13.68
N SER A 28 17.52 3.26 -12.99
CA SER A 28 18.18 1.94 -12.87
C SER A 28 18.98 1.81 -11.57
N LYS A 29 19.45 0.60 -11.31
CA LYS A 29 20.48 0.40 -10.29
C LYS A 29 21.79 1.04 -10.76
N ILE A 30 22.60 1.48 -9.83
CA ILE A 30 23.86 2.17 -10.14
C ILE A 30 24.85 1.31 -10.91
N GLU A 31 24.84 0.00 -10.68
CA GLU A 31 25.70 -0.98 -11.39
C GLU A 31 25.26 -1.25 -12.83
N ASP A 32 23.97 -1.08 -13.15
CA ASP A 32 23.38 -1.38 -14.46
C ASP A 32 23.05 -0.13 -15.27
N ALA A 33 23.51 1.04 -14.82
CA ALA A 33 23.12 2.32 -15.37
C ALA A 33 23.71 2.61 -16.75
N THR A 34 22.94 3.35 -17.53
CA THR A 34 23.35 3.92 -18.83
C THR A 34 23.29 5.46 -18.74
N SER A 35 23.79 6.14 -19.77
CA SER A 35 23.87 7.62 -19.78
C SER A 35 22.53 8.33 -19.72
N ASP A 36 21.41 7.64 -19.95
CA ASP A 36 20.05 8.14 -19.82
C ASP A 36 19.36 7.73 -18.51
N SER A 37 20.10 7.16 -17.56
CA SER A 37 19.58 6.66 -16.30
C SER A 37 19.77 7.64 -15.14
N LEU A 38 18.71 7.80 -14.33
CA LEU A 38 18.78 8.34 -12.98
C LEU A 38 19.02 7.21 -11.98
N CYS A 39 20.02 7.36 -11.12
CA CYS A 39 20.34 6.44 -10.04
C CYS A 39 20.40 7.17 -8.71
N PHE A 40 20.51 6.43 -7.62
CA PHE A 40 20.83 6.97 -6.29
C PHE A 40 21.85 6.08 -5.57
N LEU A 41 22.55 6.67 -4.62
CA LEU A 41 23.44 5.96 -3.72
C LEU A 41 23.24 6.48 -2.28
N SER A 42 22.67 5.63 -1.44
CA SER A 42 22.46 5.93 0.00
C SER A 42 23.18 4.94 0.90
N ASN A 43 23.53 3.77 0.39
CA ASN A 43 24.24 2.75 1.16
C ASN A 43 25.72 2.69 0.73
N LYS A 44 26.61 3.04 1.67
CA LYS A 44 28.06 3.05 1.46
C LYS A 44 28.64 1.73 0.94
N LYS A 45 27.97 0.61 1.18
CA LYS A 45 28.35 -0.71 0.66
C LYS A 45 28.44 -0.77 -0.87
N TYR A 46 27.60 0.04 -1.54
CA TYR A 46 27.58 0.14 -3.01
C TYR A 46 28.43 1.30 -3.57
N GLY A 47 29.20 1.99 -2.69
CA GLY A 47 30.01 3.15 -3.07
C GLY A 47 31.05 2.89 -4.15
N HIS A 48 31.53 1.64 -4.27
CA HIS A 48 32.48 1.27 -5.30
C HIS A 48 31.89 1.36 -6.73
N TYR A 49 30.57 1.18 -6.90
CA TYR A 49 29.91 1.34 -8.19
C TYR A 49 29.89 2.79 -8.67
N LEU A 50 30.01 3.78 -7.77
CA LEU A 50 30.06 5.18 -8.18
C LEU A 50 31.22 5.48 -9.10
N GLN A 51 32.34 4.75 -8.96
CA GLN A 51 33.56 4.95 -9.77
C GLN A 51 33.46 4.35 -11.17
N THR A 52 32.50 3.44 -11.40
CA THR A 52 32.38 2.68 -12.65
C THR A 52 31.03 2.85 -13.33
N THR A 53 30.09 3.55 -12.69
CA THR A 53 28.75 3.74 -13.24
C THR A 53 28.77 4.55 -14.53
N SER A 54 27.87 4.20 -15.45
CA SER A 54 27.59 4.99 -16.66
C SER A 54 26.33 5.85 -16.51
N ALA A 55 25.83 6.05 -15.29
CA ALA A 55 24.62 6.83 -15.04
C ALA A 55 24.76 8.27 -15.54
N GLY A 56 23.70 8.80 -16.14
CA GLY A 56 23.63 10.22 -16.51
C GLY A 56 23.57 11.11 -15.28
N ILE A 57 22.78 10.72 -14.27
CA ILE A 57 22.59 11.48 -13.02
C ILE A 57 22.55 10.52 -11.84
N VAL A 58 23.26 10.87 -10.74
CA VAL A 58 23.21 10.12 -9.48
C VAL A 58 22.79 11.04 -8.32
N LEU A 59 21.77 10.64 -7.56
CA LEU A 59 21.40 11.32 -6.31
C LEU A 59 22.34 10.87 -5.19
N LEU A 60 22.97 11.82 -4.50
CA LEU A 60 23.95 11.59 -3.42
C LEU A 60 23.65 12.47 -2.22
N ASP A 61 24.06 12.03 -1.04
CA ASP A 61 24.19 12.91 0.13
C ASP A 61 25.60 13.52 0.22
N ASP A 62 25.77 14.49 1.11
CA ASP A 62 27.03 15.24 1.28
C ASP A 62 28.16 14.41 1.90
N SER A 63 27.86 13.21 2.44
CA SER A 63 28.89 12.33 3.02
C SER A 63 29.75 11.62 1.96
N ILE A 64 29.32 11.61 0.72
CA ILE A 64 30.01 10.97 -0.42
C ILE A 64 30.77 12.06 -1.19
N THR A 65 32.08 12.17 -0.94
CA THR A 65 32.93 13.25 -1.50
C THR A 65 33.76 12.83 -2.72
N ASN A 66 33.98 11.53 -2.91
CA ASN A 66 34.79 11.01 -4.02
C ASN A 66 33.91 10.72 -5.24
N VAL A 67 33.55 11.77 -5.98
CA VAL A 67 32.74 11.68 -7.20
C VAL A 67 33.67 11.68 -8.42
N PRO A 68 33.48 10.76 -9.40
CA PRO A 68 34.25 10.76 -10.64
C PRO A 68 34.11 12.07 -11.42
N GLU A 69 35.19 12.50 -12.05
CA GLU A 69 35.16 13.66 -12.93
C GLU A 69 34.20 13.44 -14.11
N GLY A 70 33.40 14.43 -14.42
CA GLY A 70 32.42 14.38 -15.51
C GLY A 70 31.08 13.72 -15.17
N LEU A 71 30.92 13.07 -14.02
CA LEU A 71 29.63 12.56 -13.55
C LEU A 71 28.75 13.70 -13.02
N THR A 72 27.54 13.80 -13.49
CA THR A 72 26.54 14.74 -12.94
C THR A 72 25.87 14.13 -11.72
N VAL A 73 25.93 14.82 -10.60
CA VAL A 73 25.28 14.39 -9.37
C VAL A 73 24.32 15.48 -8.85
N ILE A 74 23.33 15.06 -8.10
CA ILE A 74 22.43 15.95 -7.38
C ILE A 74 22.57 15.67 -5.90
N ARG A 75 23.06 16.67 -5.15
CA ARG A 75 23.18 16.61 -3.70
C ARG A 75 21.84 16.83 -3.04
N CYS A 76 21.43 15.90 -2.18
CA CYS A 76 20.21 16.00 -1.40
C CYS A 76 20.35 15.27 -0.06
N SER A 77 19.62 15.71 0.95
CA SER A 77 19.77 15.20 2.32
C SER A 77 19.41 13.70 2.47
N HIS A 78 18.49 13.21 1.65
CA HIS A 78 17.99 11.83 1.70
C HIS A 78 17.84 11.25 0.28
N PRO A 79 18.93 10.77 -0.36
CA PRO A 79 18.90 10.30 -1.76
C PRO A 79 17.85 9.23 -2.07
N TYR A 80 17.61 8.32 -1.15
CA TYR A 80 16.58 7.28 -1.32
C TYR A 80 15.17 7.88 -1.35
N VAL A 81 14.86 8.77 -0.43
CA VAL A 81 13.54 9.46 -0.40
C VAL A 81 13.38 10.33 -1.64
N ALA A 82 14.42 11.07 -2.03
CA ALA A 82 14.45 11.86 -3.26
C ALA A 82 14.16 11.00 -4.50
N PHE A 83 14.81 9.86 -4.61
CA PHE A 83 14.57 8.90 -5.70
C PHE A 83 13.11 8.40 -5.70
N CYS A 84 12.56 8.00 -4.54
CA CYS A 84 11.15 7.62 -4.42
C CYS A 84 10.20 8.73 -4.87
N THR A 85 10.49 9.99 -4.51
CA THR A 85 9.69 11.15 -4.96
C THR A 85 9.65 11.27 -6.48
N ILE A 86 10.80 11.11 -7.13
CA ILE A 86 10.89 11.12 -8.61
C ILE A 86 10.13 9.94 -9.21
N LEU A 87 10.27 8.72 -8.63
CA LEU A 87 9.52 7.55 -9.09
C LEU A 87 8.02 7.79 -9.05
N ILE A 88 7.49 8.25 -7.92
CA ILE A 88 6.05 8.50 -7.74
C ILE A 88 5.55 9.57 -8.72
N GLN A 89 6.32 10.63 -8.94
CA GLN A 89 5.85 11.75 -9.73
C GLN A 89 5.94 11.49 -11.25
N TYR A 90 6.94 10.77 -11.72
CA TYR A 90 7.27 10.68 -13.13
C TYR A 90 7.29 9.28 -13.73
N PHE A 91 7.51 8.25 -12.92
CA PHE A 91 7.68 6.86 -13.39
C PHE A 91 6.59 5.92 -12.89
N ASP A 92 5.76 6.36 -11.93
CA ASP A 92 4.65 5.54 -11.46
C ASP A 92 3.62 5.32 -12.58
N TYR A 93 3.10 4.09 -12.66
CA TYR A 93 2.08 3.73 -13.64
C TYR A 93 0.77 4.45 -13.31
N LYS A 94 0.41 5.39 -14.18
CA LYS A 94 -0.88 6.09 -14.10
C LYS A 94 -1.90 5.32 -14.93
N GLU A 95 -2.72 4.54 -14.25
CA GLU A 95 -3.83 3.85 -14.93
C GLU A 95 -4.79 4.87 -15.55
N PRO A 96 -5.34 4.57 -16.75
CA PRO A 96 -6.35 5.42 -17.35
C PRO A 96 -7.54 5.59 -16.39
N HIS A 97 -7.88 6.83 -16.12
CA HIS A 97 -9.08 7.13 -15.34
C HIS A 97 -10.30 6.96 -16.24
N THR A 98 -11.16 6.02 -15.92
CA THR A 98 -12.49 5.90 -16.54
C THR A 98 -13.53 6.13 -15.44
N ASP A 99 -14.61 6.78 -15.77
CA ASP A 99 -15.76 6.94 -14.88
C ASP A 99 -16.37 5.59 -14.50
N ILE A 100 -17.66 5.49 -14.32
CA ILE A 100 -18.35 4.26 -13.97
C ILE A 100 -18.50 3.37 -15.22
N HIS A 101 -17.91 2.17 -15.17
CA HIS A 101 -18.01 1.22 -16.28
C HIS A 101 -19.44 0.68 -16.41
N PRO A 102 -19.98 0.55 -17.65
CA PRO A 102 -21.38 0.15 -17.87
C PRO A 102 -21.74 -1.27 -17.39
N THR A 103 -20.76 -2.13 -17.10
CA THR A 103 -21.00 -3.47 -16.51
C THR A 103 -20.90 -3.49 -14.98
N ALA A 104 -20.65 -2.35 -14.35
CA ALA A 104 -20.70 -2.27 -12.89
C ALA A 104 -22.16 -2.34 -12.41
N VAL A 105 -22.38 -3.06 -11.33
CA VAL A 105 -23.68 -3.15 -10.64
C VAL A 105 -23.60 -2.33 -9.38
N ILE A 106 -24.40 -1.27 -9.31
CA ILE A 106 -24.44 -0.36 -8.17
C ILE A 106 -25.87 -0.33 -7.64
N GLU A 107 -26.06 -0.73 -6.39
CA GLU A 107 -27.39 -0.72 -5.78
C GLU A 107 -27.91 0.71 -5.64
N PRO A 108 -29.23 0.95 -5.87
CA PRO A 108 -29.78 2.32 -5.90
C PRO A 108 -29.60 3.12 -4.61
N SER A 109 -29.43 2.45 -3.48
CA SER A 109 -29.22 3.08 -2.16
C SER A 109 -27.73 3.40 -1.87
N ALA A 110 -26.81 3.00 -2.74
CA ALA A 110 -25.40 3.34 -2.58
C ALA A 110 -25.14 4.82 -2.93
N THR A 111 -24.17 5.42 -2.25
CA THR A 111 -23.71 6.78 -2.54
C THR A 111 -22.29 6.76 -3.07
N ILE A 112 -22.09 7.42 -4.22
CA ILE A 112 -20.80 7.48 -4.91
C ILE A 112 -20.29 8.93 -4.89
N GLY A 113 -19.11 9.14 -4.31
CA GLY A 113 -18.46 10.45 -4.28
C GLY A 113 -18.03 10.95 -5.66
N LYS A 114 -17.55 12.18 -5.72
CA LYS A 114 -17.10 12.81 -6.98
C LYS A 114 -15.76 12.20 -7.42
N GLY A 115 -15.57 12.11 -8.75
CA GLY A 115 -14.29 11.66 -9.31
C GLY A 115 -13.96 10.19 -9.07
N CYS A 116 -14.93 9.36 -8.67
CA CYS A 116 -14.75 7.93 -8.49
C CYS A 116 -14.52 7.21 -9.83
N HIS A 117 -13.67 6.18 -9.77
CA HIS A 117 -13.50 5.19 -10.84
C HIS A 117 -14.13 3.87 -10.40
N ILE A 118 -15.09 3.36 -11.14
CA ILE A 118 -15.72 2.06 -10.90
C ILE A 118 -15.50 1.18 -12.13
N GLY A 119 -14.64 0.19 -12.01
CA GLY A 119 -14.22 -0.69 -13.10
C GLY A 119 -15.28 -1.70 -13.54
N PRO A 120 -14.96 -2.52 -14.56
CA PRO A 120 -15.89 -3.54 -15.06
C PRO A 120 -16.20 -4.61 -14.01
N ASN A 121 -17.48 -5.04 -14.02
CA ASN A 121 -18.00 -6.10 -13.16
C ASN A 121 -17.82 -5.85 -11.65
N VAL A 122 -17.65 -4.59 -11.24
CA VAL A 122 -17.66 -4.22 -9.82
C VAL A 122 -19.09 -4.32 -9.30
N TYR A 123 -19.23 -4.85 -8.08
CA TYR A 123 -20.49 -4.81 -7.33
C TYR A 123 -20.38 -3.87 -6.14
N ILE A 124 -21.30 -2.91 -6.07
CA ILE A 124 -21.47 -1.99 -4.94
C ILE A 124 -22.85 -2.26 -4.32
N GLY A 125 -22.85 -2.79 -3.11
CA GLY A 125 -24.02 -3.21 -2.37
C GLY A 125 -24.88 -2.08 -1.83
N GLU A 126 -26.02 -2.45 -1.21
CA GLU A 126 -26.95 -1.50 -0.62
C GLU A 126 -26.31 -0.64 0.48
N ARG A 127 -26.63 0.65 0.49
CA ARG A 127 -26.18 1.62 1.49
C ARG A 127 -24.66 1.76 1.64
N VAL A 128 -23.90 1.25 0.66
CA VAL A 128 -22.46 1.51 0.58
C VAL A 128 -22.23 3.00 0.34
N ALA A 129 -21.24 3.56 1.04
CA ALA A 129 -20.82 4.95 0.84
C ALA A 129 -19.35 5.00 0.39
N LEU A 130 -19.12 5.50 -0.84
CA LEU A 130 -17.79 5.79 -1.35
C LEU A 130 -17.52 7.29 -1.26
N GLY A 131 -16.38 7.66 -0.65
CA GLY A 131 -15.88 9.05 -0.64
C GLY A 131 -15.41 9.53 -2.01
N ASP A 132 -14.95 10.77 -2.08
CA ASP A 132 -14.45 11.37 -3.32
C ASP A 132 -13.17 10.67 -3.81
N ASN A 133 -13.01 10.57 -5.14
CA ASN A 133 -11.85 9.99 -5.81
C ASN A 133 -11.54 8.53 -5.44
N VAL A 134 -12.50 7.78 -4.91
CA VAL A 134 -12.32 6.33 -4.67
C VAL A 134 -12.20 5.60 -6.00
N LYS A 135 -11.25 4.67 -6.07
CA LYS A 135 -11.03 3.83 -7.25
C LYS A 135 -11.32 2.37 -6.91
N VAL A 136 -12.26 1.77 -7.61
CA VAL A 136 -12.61 0.36 -7.45
C VAL A 136 -12.37 -0.34 -8.77
N TYR A 137 -11.41 -1.27 -8.79
CA TYR A 137 -10.99 -1.94 -10.02
C TYR A 137 -11.79 -3.22 -10.28
N ALA A 138 -11.61 -3.77 -11.48
CA ALA A 138 -12.41 -4.86 -12.03
C ALA A 138 -12.69 -6.02 -11.06
N ASN A 139 -13.93 -6.50 -11.06
CA ASN A 139 -14.40 -7.65 -10.28
C ASN A 139 -14.31 -7.50 -8.75
N ALA A 140 -14.07 -6.31 -8.21
CA ALA A 140 -14.15 -6.09 -6.78
C ALA A 140 -15.61 -6.07 -6.32
N CYS A 141 -15.86 -6.58 -5.10
CA CYS A 141 -17.20 -6.59 -4.48
C CYS A 141 -17.15 -5.85 -3.15
N ILE A 142 -18.03 -4.88 -2.97
CA ILE A 142 -18.22 -4.17 -1.72
C ILE A 142 -19.65 -4.40 -1.28
N TYR A 143 -19.82 -5.14 -0.18
CA TYR A 143 -21.13 -5.52 0.33
C TYR A 143 -21.74 -4.42 1.20
N GLU A 144 -23.02 -4.60 1.48
CA GLU A 144 -23.94 -3.62 2.09
C GLU A 144 -23.40 -2.95 3.38
N ASP A 145 -23.86 -1.74 3.64
CA ASP A 145 -23.54 -0.93 4.83
C ASP A 145 -22.05 -0.62 5.03
N SER A 146 -21.19 -0.85 4.01
CA SER A 146 -19.77 -0.55 4.10
C SER A 146 -19.44 0.90 3.70
N THR A 147 -18.39 1.45 4.29
CA THR A 147 -17.93 2.82 4.00
C THR A 147 -16.46 2.82 3.55
N ILE A 148 -16.16 3.59 2.50
CA ILE A 148 -14.81 3.73 1.94
C ILE A 148 -14.44 5.19 1.90
N GLY A 149 -13.38 5.58 2.60
CA GLY A 149 -12.89 6.96 2.66
C GLY A 149 -12.28 7.46 1.35
N GLU A 150 -12.22 8.77 1.22
CA GLU A 150 -11.74 9.47 0.01
C GLU A 150 -10.32 9.04 -0.41
N ASN A 151 -10.04 9.10 -1.72
CA ASN A 151 -8.75 8.76 -2.35
C ASN A 151 -8.29 7.31 -2.11
N THR A 152 -9.15 6.41 -1.62
CA THR A 152 -8.81 4.99 -1.40
C THR A 152 -8.91 4.22 -2.71
N SER A 153 -7.94 3.33 -2.95
CA SER A 153 -7.88 2.46 -4.13
C SER A 153 -8.07 1.00 -3.74
N ILE A 154 -9.06 0.35 -4.35
CA ILE A 154 -9.41 -1.05 -4.15
C ILE A 154 -9.12 -1.80 -5.45
N ARG A 155 -8.07 -2.62 -5.46
CA ARG A 155 -7.60 -3.34 -6.63
C ARG A 155 -8.54 -4.50 -7.00
N SER A 156 -8.30 -5.05 -8.19
CA SER A 156 -9.16 -6.09 -8.79
C SER A 156 -9.33 -7.32 -7.91
N ASN A 157 -10.51 -7.95 -7.97
CA ASN A 157 -10.86 -9.18 -7.24
C ASN A 157 -10.80 -9.05 -5.71
N THR A 158 -10.89 -7.86 -5.15
CA THR A 158 -10.99 -7.63 -3.71
C THR A 158 -12.45 -7.85 -3.26
N SER A 159 -12.64 -8.47 -2.09
CA SER A 159 -13.96 -8.63 -1.48
C SER A 159 -14.00 -7.91 -0.13
N ILE A 160 -14.89 -6.94 0.00
CA ILE A 160 -15.13 -6.21 1.25
C ILE A 160 -16.53 -6.55 1.74
N TYR A 161 -16.60 -7.29 2.82
CA TYR A 161 -17.85 -7.77 3.40
C TYR A 161 -18.58 -6.64 4.13
N TYR A 162 -19.88 -6.88 4.35
CA TYR A 162 -20.82 -5.94 4.91
C TYR A 162 -20.35 -5.29 6.22
N GLN A 163 -20.77 -4.01 6.42
CA GLN A 163 -20.45 -3.18 7.58
C GLN A 163 -18.97 -2.92 7.82
N SER A 164 -18.11 -3.13 6.81
CA SER A 164 -16.69 -2.78 6.91
C SER A 164 -16.48 -1.28 6.73
N GLU A 165 -15.59 -0.72 7.54
CA GLU A 165 -15.22 0.69 7.49
C GLU A 165 -13.76 0.82 7.06
N ILE A 166 -13.50 1.48 5.95
CA ILE A 166 -12.14 1.71 5.43
C ILE A 166 -11.89 3.21 5.35
N GLY A 167 -10.81 3.65 5.94
CA GLY A 167 -10.40 5.05 5.99
C GLY A 167 -9.95 5.61 4.65
N LYS A 168 -9.35 6.81 4.69
CA LYS A 168 -8.91 7.59 3.54
C LYS A 168 -7.49 7.22 3.10
N ASN A 169 -7.20 7.46 1.79
CA ASN A 169 -5.87 7.28 1.21
C ASN A 169 -5.30 5.87 1.42
N CYS A 170 -6.16 4.86 1.46
CA CYS A 170 -5.76 3.46 1.58
C CYS A 170 -5.48 2.83 0.22
N LEU A 171 -4.63 1.80 0.21
CA LEU A 171 -4.38 0.97 -0.96
C LEU A 171 -4.60 -0.50 -0.60
N ILE A 172 -5.65 -1.09 -1.21
CA ILE A 172 -6.00 -2.49 -0.99
C ILE A 172 -5.66 -3.26 -2.26
N HIS A 173 -4.68 -4.16 -2.17
CA HIS A 173 -4.21 -4.92 -3.32
C HIS A 173 -5.13 -6.10 -3.67
N SER A 174 -4.91 -6.63 -4.88
CA SER A 174 -5.78 -7.63 -5.51
C SER A 174 -5.94 -8.91 -4.70
N GLY A 175 -7.15 -9.47 -4.72
CA GLY A 175 -7.46 -10.73 -4.06
C GLY A 175 -7.60 -10.65 -2.54
N THR A 176 -7.46 -9.47 -1.96
CA THR A 176 -7.63 -9.26 -0.52
C THR A 176 -9.09 -9.46 -0.11
N VAL A 177 -9.30 -10.10 1.04
CA VAL A 177 -10.62 -10.32 1.63
C VAL A 177 -10.69 -9.60 2.98
N ILE A 178 -11.64 -8.69 3.14
CA ILE A 178 -11.86 -7.90 4.35
C ILE A 178 -13.24 -8.21 4.91
N GLY A 179 -13.30 -8.67 6.16
CA GLY A 179 -14.55 -8.89 6.88
C GLY A 179 -15.20 -10.24 6.65
N SER A 180 -14.48 -11.24 6.12
CA SER A 180 -14.94 -12.64 6.17
C SER A 180 -15.09 -13.14 7.60
N ASP A 181 -15.86 -14.19 7.80
CA ASP A 181 -16.07 -14.78 9.13
C ASP A 181 -14.76 -15.26 9.74
N GLY A 182 -14.52 -14.89 10.99
CA GLY A 182 -13.45 -15.45 11.80
C GLY A 182 -13.66 -16.93 12.10
N PHE A 183 -12.59 -17.63 12.45
CA PHE A 183 -12.60 -19.03 12.84
C PHE A 183 -13.15 -19.20 14.27
N GLY A 184 -14.47 -19.32 14.37
CA GLY A 184 -15.18 -19.48 15.64
C GLY A 184 -16.07 -20.70 15.65
N HIS A 185 -15.75 -21.70 16.51
CA HIS A 185 -16.52 -22.92 16.67
C HIS A 185 -16.58 -23.32 18.14
N ALA A 186 -17.77 -23.68 18.63
CA ALA A 186 -17.96 -24.21 19.97
C ALA A 186 -18.07 -25.74 19.93
N PRO A 187 -17.32 -26.49 20.77
CA PRO A 187 -17.42 -27.94 20.81
C PRO A 187 -18.74 -28.36 21.47
N LEU A 188 -19.36 -29.41 20.93
CA LEU A 188 -20.54 -30.07 21.48
C LEU A 188 -20.15 -31.33 22.25
N PRO A 189 -21.03 -31.82 23.19
CA PRO A 189 -20.75 -33.02 23.98
C PRO A 189 -20.51 -34.30 23.19
N ASP A 190 -21.02 -34.37 21.96
CA ASP A 190 -20.86 -35.51 21.04
C ASP A 190 -19.54 -35.46 20.24
N GLY A 191 -18.68 -34.44 20.49
CA GLY A 191 -17.41 -34.24 19.80
C GLY A 191 -17.52 -33.46 18.47
N THR A 192 -18.71 -33.05 18.07
CA THR A 192 -18.90 -32.18 16.90
C THR A 192 -18.76 -30.71 17.27
N TYR A 193 -18.91 -29.81 16.29
CA TYR A 193 -18.77 -28.37 16.47
C TYR A 193 -19.98 -27.62 15.92
N ILE A 194 -20.40 -26.58 16.63
CA ILE A 194 -21.34 -25.59 16.13
C ILE A 194 -20.59 -24.31 15.76
N LYS A 195 -20.87 -23.76 14.56
CA LYS A 195 -20.29 -22.50 14.15
C LYS A 195 -20.81 -21.34 15.01
N ILE A 196 -19.92 -20.52 15.50
CA ILE A 196 -20.26 -19.27 16.20
C ILE A 196 -20.44 -18.18 15.15
N PRO A 197 -21.64 -17.58 15.03
CA PRO A 197 -21.87 -16.46 14.11
C PRO A 197 -20.92 -15.30 14.41
N GLN A 198 -20.38 -14.70 13.35
CA GLN A 198 -19.49 -13.55 13.44
C GLN A 198 -20.27 -12.30 13.09
N ILE A 199 -20.75 -11.56 14.10
CA ILE A 199 -21.68 -10.43 13.96
C ILE A 199 -21.02 -9.05 14.07
N GLY A 200 -19.72 -9.01 14.33
CA GLY A 200 -18.93 -7.78 14.34
C GLY A 200 -18.50 -7.34 12.93
N ASN A 201 -17.59 -6.39 12.86
CA ASN A 201 -17.11 -5.84 11.60
C ASN A 201 -15.57 -5.71 11.57
N VAL A 202 -15.07 -5.04 10.52
CA VAL A 202 -13.68 -4.62 10.38
C VAL A 202 -13.63 -3.10 10.26
N VAL A 203 -12.72 -2.47 10.98
CA VAL A 203 -12.43 -1.03 10.90
C VAL A 203 -10.96 -0.83 10.53
N ILE A 204 -10.72 -0.18 9.41
CA ILE A 204 -9.38 0.13 8.89
C ILE A 204 -9.22 1.65 8.89
N GLY A 205 -8.16 2.12 9.52
CA GLY A 205 -7.81 3.53 9.60
C GLY A 205 -7.32 4.12 8.27
N ASP A 206 -6.83 5.35 8.35
CA ASP A 206 -6.33 6.10 7.19
C ASP A 206 -4.91 5.66 6.78
N ARG A 207 -4.58 5.82 5.49
CA ARG A 207 -3.24 5.58 4.91
C ARG A 207 -2.72 4.17 5.17
N VAL A 208 -3.61 3.19 5.20
CA VAL A 208 -3.26 1.78 5.34
C VAL A 208 -3.00 1.18 3.95
N GLU A 209 -1.97 0.35 3.85
CA GLU A 209 -1.71 -0.46 2.67
C GLU A 209 -1.83 -1.94 3.02
N ILE A 210 -2.58 -2.69 2.21
CA ILE A 210 -2.83 -4.11 2.42
C ILE A 210 -2.44 -4.87 1.15
N GLY A 211 -1.47 -5.75 1.28
CA GLY A 211 -0.92 -6.57 0.20
C GLY A 211 -1.88 -7.62 -0.33
N SER A 212 -1.54 -8.18 -1.46
CA SER A 212 -2.37 -9.12 -2.21
C SER A 212 -2.69 -10.39 -1.43
N ASN A 213 -3.93 -10.90 -1.60
CA ASN A 213 -4.39 -12.14 -0.97
C ASN A 213 -4.26 -12.15 0.57
N THR A 214 -4.30 -11.01 1.20
CA THR A 214 -4.38 -10.87 2.64
C THR A 214 -5.82 -11.05 3.11
N SER A 215 -6.02 -11.74 4.24
CA SER A 215 -7.34 -11.93 4.86
C SER A 215 -7.40 -11.20 6.19
N ILE A 216 -8.46 -10.42 6.38
CA ILE A 216 -8.77 -9.73 7.64
C ILE A 216 -10.17 -10.16 8.07
N ASP A 217 -10.25 -10.99 9.10
CA ASP A 217 -11.51 -11.54 9.57
C ASP A 217 -12.29 -10.49 10.39
N ARG A 218 -13.60 -10.50 10.27
CA ARG A 218 -14.47 -9.73 11.18
C ARG A 218 -14.42 -10.26 12.60
N ALA A 219 -14.65 -9.40 13.54
CA ALA A 219 -14.79 -9.81 14.94
C ALA A 219 -16.04 -10.67 15.15
N ASN A 220 -16.02 -11.51 16.16
CA ASN A 220 -17.24 -12.17 16.64
C ASN A 220 -18.28 -11.14 17.11
N MET A 221 -17.84 -10.18 17.93
CA MET A 221 -18.58 -9.02 18.40
C MET A 221 -17.63 -7.82 18.45
N GLY A 222 -18.13 -6.63 18.19
CA GLY A 222 -17.28 -5.43 18.06
C GLY A 222 -16.52 -5.41 16.74
N SER A 223 -15.24 -5.03 16.77
CA SER A 223 -14.47 -4.80 15.55
C SER A 223 -13.10 -5.46 15.58
N THR A 224 -12.65 -5.94 14.43
CA THR A 224 -11.22 -6.14 14.15
C THR A 224 -10.69 -4.80 13.65
N ILE A 225 -9.61 -4.29 14.24
CA ILE A 225 -9.15 -2.92 14.04
C ILE A 225 -7.73 -2.91 13.46
N ILE A 226 -7.53 -2.16 12.38
CA ILE A 226 -6.21 -1.85 11.81
C ILE A 226 -6.00 -0.34 11.94
N GLY A 227 -5.01 0.06 12.72
CA GLY A 227 -4.66 1.46 12.97
C GLY A 227 -4.14 2.21 11.75
N ASN A 228 -4.13 3.54 11.82
CA ASN A 228 -3.64 4.41 10.75
C ASN A 228 -2.21 4.08 10.34
N GLY A 229 -1.90 4.21 9.05
CA GLY A 229 -0.54 4.12 8.54
C GLY A 229 0.08 2.72 8.54
N CYS A 230 -0.67 1.68 8.89
CA CYS A 230 -0.17 0.30 8.84
C CYS A 230 0.18 -0.14 7.41
N ARG A 231 1.19 -1.01 7.30
CA ARG A 231 1.61 -1.67 6.06
C ARG A 231 1.59 -3.17 6.27
N LEU A 232 0.64 -3.83 5.63
CA LEU A 232 0.51 -5.28 5.61
C LEU A 232 0.96 -5.76 4.23
N ASP A 233 1.91 -6.67 4.20
CA ASP A 233 2.39 -7.30 2.98
C ASP A 233 1.42 -8.40 2.49
N ASN A 234 1.81 -9.12 1.47
CA ASN A 234 1.00 -10.17 0.86
C ASN A 234 0.81 -11.37 1.79
N LEU A 235 -0.33 -12.07 1.64
CA LEU A 235 -0.61 -13.34 2.34
C LEU A 235 -0.61 -13.22 3.88
N VAL A 236 -0.92 -12.06 4.41
CA VAL A 236 -1.06 -11.85 5.86
C VAL A 236 -2.45 -12.32 6.32
N GLN A 237 -2.52 -12.97 7.48
CA GLN A 237 -3.78 -13.33 8.15
C GLN A 237 -3.94 -12.51 9.43
N ILE A 238 -4.98 -11.69 9.47
CA ILE A 238 -5.43 -11.00 10.69
C ILE A 238 -6.72 -11.66 11.14
N ALA A 239 -6.67 -12.36 12.27
CA ALA A 239 -7.84 -13.06 12.79
C ALA A 239 -8.82 -12.13 13.52
N HIS A 240 -10.00 -12.67 13.82
CA HIS A 240 -11.11 -11.95 14.46
C HIS A 240 -10.73 -11.22 15.75
N GLY A 241 -11.21 -10.00 15.92
CA GLY A 241 -11.04 -9.22 17.14
C GLY A 241 -9.60 -8.78 17.43
N VAL A 242 -8.69 -8.83 16.44
CA VAL A 242 -7.35 -8.25 16.55
C VAL A 242 -7.46 -6.73 16.57
N GLU A 243 -6.71 -6.08 17.44
CA GLU A 243 -6.48 -4.65 17.46
C GLU A 243 -5.01 -4.38 17.12
N LEU A 244 -4.74 -3.91 15.90
CA LEU A 244 -3.40 -3.52 15.44
C LEU A 244 -3.24 -2.01 15.55
N GLY A 245 -2.30 -1.55 16.37
CA GLY A 245 -1.99 -0.14 16.57
C GLY A 245 -1.43 0.55 15.32
N GLU A 246 -1.27 1.86 15.37
CA GLU A 246 -0.85 2.68 14.23
C GLU A 246 0.59 2.38 13.76
N ASN A 247 0.86 2.61 12.47
CA ASN A 247 2.18 2.55 11.84
C ASN A 247 2.91 1.21 12.01
N CYS A 248 2.18 0.12 12.17
CA CYS A 248 2.78 -1.22 12.20
C CYS A 248 3.17 -1.69 10.80
N ILE A 249 4.25 -2.45 10.72
CA ILE A 249 4.72 -3.11 9.50
C ILE A 249 4.63 -4.62 9.69
N VAL A 250 3.88 -5.28 8.82
CA VAL A 250 3.60 -6.72 8.89
C VAL A 250 4.05 -7.35 7.58
N ALA A 251 5.19 -8.04 7.61
CA ALA A 251 5.76 -8.65 6.40
C ALA A 251 4.99 -9.91 5.96
N GLY A 252 5.30 -10.40 4.76
CA GLY A 252 4.54 -11.45 4.09
C GLY A 252 4.40 -12.76 4.89
N GLY A 253 3.20 -13.32 4.83
CA GLY A 253 2.87 -14.59 5.49
C GLY A 253 2.79 -14.55 7.01
N VAL A 254 2.74 -13.39 7.63
CA VAL A 254 2.52 -13.26 9.08
C VAL A 254 1.07 -13.63 9.42
N CYS A 255 0.89 -14.35 10.54
CA CYS A 255 -0.42 -14.68 11.09
C CYS A 255 -0.57 -14.09 12.49
N ILE A 256 -1.58 -13.24 12.69
CA ILE A 256 -1.95 -12.70 14.01
C ILE A 256 -3.25 -13.36 14.44
N ALA A 257 -3.16 -14.16 15.52
CA ALA A 257 -4.29 -14.93 16.03
C ALA A 257 -5.31 -14.05 16.77
N GLY A 258 -6.53 -14.58 16.91
CA GLY A 258 -7.68 -13.83 17.39
C GLY A 258 -7.50 -13.13 18.73
N SER A 259 -8.11 -11.95 18.84
CA SER A 259 -8.15 -11.11 20.05
C SER A 259 -6.77 -10.64 20.55
N ALA A 260 -5.73 -10.69 19.72
CA ALA A 260 -4.44 -10.09 20.06
C ALA A 260 -4.52 -8.57 19.98
N LYS A 261 -3.90 -7.87 20.93
CA LYS A 261 -3.79 -6.41 20.97
C LYS A 261 -2.34 -6.00 20.76
N ILE A 262 -2.06 -5.34 19.66
CA ILE A 262 -0.72 -4.96 19.23
C ILE A 262 -0.58 -3.43 19.37
N GLY A 263 0.46 -2.99 20.05
CA GLY A 263 0.77 -1.56 20.17
C GLY A 263 1.20 -0.94 18.83
N ALA A 264 1.34 0.39 18.82
CA ALA A 264 1.80 1.12 17.63
C ALA A 264 3.28 0.85 17.29
N ASN A 265 3.66 1.08 16.01
CA ASN A 265 5.03 1.01 15.49
C ASN A 265 5.72 -0.38 15.62
N CYS A 266 4.94 -1.45 15.74
CA CYS A 266 5.47 -2.81 15.76
C CYS A 266 5.89 -3.27 14.35
N VAL A 267 6.96 -4.07 14.28
CA VAL A 267 7.47 -4.63 13.03
C VAL A 267 7.53 -6.15 13.16
N PHE A 268 6.83 -6.85 12.26
CA PHE A 268 6.78 -8.31 12.21
C PHE A 268 7.57 -8.81 11.01
N ALA A 269 8.56 -9.67 11.27
CA ALA A 269 9.30 -10.34 10.21
C ALA A 269 8.44 -11.37 9.48
N GLY A 270 8.75 -11.61 8.21
CA GLY A 270 7.98 -12.54 7.37
C GLY A 270 7.81 -13.93 8.00
N GLN A 271 6.64 -14.52 7.79
CA GLN A 271 6.26 -15.85 8.30
C GLN A 271 6.25 -15.98 9.83
N SER A 272 6.32 -14.88 10.58
CA SER A 272 6.16 -14.93 12.04
C SER A 272 4.68 -15.07 12.43
N GLY A 273 4.45 -15.57 13.66
CA GLY A 273 3.10 -15.72 14.21
C GLY A 273 2.96 -15.03 15.56
N VAL A 274 1.77 -14.52 15.83
CA VAL A 274 1.37 -13.97 17.13
C VAL A 274 0.27 -14.85 17.69
N VAL A 275 0.43 -15.32 18.91
CA VAL A 275 -0.60 -16.14 19.58
C VAL A 275 -1.79 -15.28 19.99
N GLY A 276 -2.96 -15.94 20.15
CA GLY A 276 -4.18 -15.25 20.54
C GLY A 276 -4.14 -14.63 21.93
N HIS A 277 -4.96 -13.61 22.15
CA HIS A 277 -5.21 -12.96 23.45
C HIS A 277 -3.96 -12.35 24.14
N VAL A 278 -2.89 -12.04 23.40
CA VAL A 278 -1.75 -11.27 23.91
C VAL A 278 -2.05 -9.77 23.91
N THR A 279 -1.37 -9.04 24.79
CA THR A 279 -1.43 -7.58 24.88
C THR A 279 -0.02 -7.04 25.06
#